data_1796c1ff77be00928738ffe00ac8a7fd
#
_entry.id   1796c1ff77be00928738ffe00ac8a7fd
#
_cell.length_a   1.000
_cell.length_b   1.000
_cell.length_c   1.000
_cell.angle_alpha   90.00
_cell.angle_beta   90.00
_cell.angle_gamma   90.00
#
_symmetry.space_group_name_H-M   'P 1'
#
loop_
_entity.id
_entity.type
_entity.pdbx_description
1 polymer ?
#
loop_
_entity_poly.entity_id
_entity_poly.type
_entity_poly.pdbx_seq_one_letter_code
_entity_poly.pdbx_strand_id
1 'polypeptide(L)' 'MRKVVSEFSIGGYKVLTLDGAVPNRGYREYVIGGKTFGIVPLYDIPNSIAIEANESFVGKTVEFK' A
#
# COMPACT_ATOMS: atom_id res chain seq x y z
N MET A 1 -12.05 -1.07 3.74
CA MET A 1 -10.63 -0.89 4.05
C MET A 1 -9.87 -2.19 3.84
N ARG A 2 -8.61 -2.10 3.55
CA ARG A 2 -7.74 -3.27 3.37
C ARG A 2 -6.68 -3.29 4.45
N LYS A 3 -6.25 -4.49 4.81
CA LYS A 3 -5.22 -4.66 5.83
C LYS A 3 -3.95 -5.20 5.18
N VAL A 4 -2.79 -4.70 5.60
CA VAL A 4 -1.50 -5.17 5.11
C VAL A 4 -1.19 -6.51 5.75
N VAL A 5 -1.03 -7.55 4.94
CA VAL A 5 -0.75 -8.90 5.41
C VAL A 5 0.71 -9.29 5.26
N SER A 6 1.43 -8.68 4.34
CA SER A 6 2.86 -8.88 4.19
C SER A 6 3.48 -7.69 3.47
N GLU A 7 4.80 -7.61 3.50
CA GLU A 7 5.50 -6.51 2.84
C GLU A 7 6.91 -6.94 2.45
N PHE A 8 7.47 -6.25 1.45
CA PHE A 8 8.90 -6.38 1.13
C PHE A 8 9.41 -5.05 0.59
N SER A 9 10.71 -4.87 0.62
CA SER A 9 11.34 -3.61 0.20
C SER A 9 12.09 -3.80 -1.10
N ILE A 10 11.97 -2.82 -2.00
CA ILE A 10 12.72 -2.75 -3.25
C ILE A 10 13.22 -1.32 -3.39
N GLY A 11 14.55 -1.14 -3.36
CA GLY A 11 15.12 0.20 -3.43
C GLY A 11 14.60 1.04 -2.27
N GLY A 12 14.11 2.22 -2.54
CA GLY A 12 13.51 3.09 -1.53
C GLY A 12 12.03 2.89 -1.31
N TYR A 13 11.46 1.79 -1.85
CA TYR A 13 10.03 1.55 -1.83
C TYR A 13 9.68 0.33 -1.01
N LYS A 14 8.47 0.34 -0.45
CA LYS A 14 7.85 -0.83 0.17
C LYS A 14 6.69 -1.29 -0.69
N VAL A 15 6.64 -2.59 -0.95
CA VAL A 15 5.48 -3.20 -1.60
C VAL A 15 4.67 -3.89 -0.52
N LEU A 16 3.41 -3.48 -0.37
CA LEU A 16 2.52 -3.96 0.67
C LEU A 16 1.47 -4.86 0.03
N THR A 17 1.40 -6.11 0.48
CA THR A 17 0.36 -7.03 0.04
C THR A 17 -0.83 -6.90 0.98
N LEU A 18 -2.02 -6.70 0.40
CA LEU A 18 -3.24 -6.46 1.15
C LEU A 18 -4.11 -7.69 1.19
N ASP A 19 -5.08 -7.71 2.08
CA ASP A 19 -6.00 -8.85 2.24
C ASP A 19 -7.15 -8.84 1.24
N GLY A 20 -7.09 -7.99 0.23
CA GLY A 20 -8.11 -7.95 -0.81
C GLY A 20 -7.66 -7.10 -1.98
N ALA A 21 -8.52 -7.00 -2.99
CA ALA A 21 -8.19 -6.30 -4.22
C ALA A 21 -8.02 -4.80 -4.00
N VAL A 22 -7.06 -4.22 -4.72
CA VAL A 22 -6.84 -2.79 -4.74
C VAL A 22 -7.85 -2.16 -5.70
N PRO A 23 -8.56 -1.07 -5.31
CA PRO A 23 -9.46 -0.39 -6.23
C PRO A 23 -8.72 0.10 -7.47
N ASN A 24 -9.40 0.06 -8.62
CA ASN A 24 -8.80 0.49 -9.89
C ASN A 24 -8.67 2.01 -10.00
N ARG A 25 -9.55 2.73 -9.33
CA ARG A 25 -9.66 4.18 -9.46
C ARG A 25 -10.51 4.74 -8.34
N GLY A 26 -10.64 6.07 -8.32
CA GLY A 26 -11.48 6.74 -7.32
C GLY A 26 -10.70 7.14 -6.08
N TYR A 27 -9.37 7.09 -6.16
CA TYR A 27 -8.52 7.52 -5.06
C TYR A 27 -7.26 8.19 -5.59
N ARG A 28 -6.61 8.99 -4.78
CA ARG A 28 -5.40 9.73 -5.12
C ARG A 28 -4.25 9.47 -4.16
N GLU A 29 -4.54 8.88 -3.02
CA GLU A 29 -3.52 8.69 -2.00
C GLU A 29 -3.91 7.53 -1.09
N TYR A 30 -2.94 7.02 -0.34
CA TYR A 30 -3.15 6.00 0.67
C TYR A 30 -2.97 6.59 2.04
N VAL A 31 -3.83 6.21 2.98
CA VAL A 31 -3.66 6.56 4.39
C VAL A 31 -3.44 5.27 5.16
N ILE A 32 -2.27 5.14 5.78
CA ILE A 32 -1.88 3.92 6.48
C ILE A 32 -1.34 4.30 7.84
N GLY A 33 -1.98 3.80 8.90
CA GLY A 33 -1.54 4.10 10.26
C GLY A 33 -1.53 5.60 10.58
N GLY A 34 -2.45 6.37 10.00
CA GLY A 34 -2.53 7.80 10.21
C GLY A 34 -1.60 8.64 9.35
N LYS A 35 -0.80 8.01 8.49
CA LYS A 35 0.11 8.70 7.58
C LYS A 35 -0.39 8.62 6.16
N THR A 36 -0.20 9.70 5.40
CA THR A 36 -0.62 9.80 4.00
C THR A 36 0.57 9.55 3.08
N PHE A 37 0.34 8.73 2.05
CA PHE A 37 1.36 8.39 1.06
C PHE A 37 0.84 8.63 -0.34
N GLY A 38 1.71 9.15 -1.20
CA GLY A 38 1.41 9.30 -2.61
C GLY A 38 1.38 7.94 -3.32
N ILE A 39 0.71 7.91 -4.46
CA ILE A 39 0.59 6.70 -5.25
C ILE A 39 1.87 6.47 -6.04
N VAL A 40 2.44 5.27 -5.91
CA VAL A 40 3.56 4.81 -6.72
C VAL A 40 3.02 3.73 -7.66
N PRO A 41 3.19 3.88 -8.98
CA PRO A 41 2.69 2.87 -9.92
C PRO A 41 3.28 1.49 -9.64
N LEU A 42 2.42 0.47 -9.69
CA LEU A 42 2.81 -0.91 -9.44
C LEU A 42 2.03 -1.80 -10.40
N TYR A 43 2.74 -2.62 -11.16
CA TYR A 43 2.15 -3.46 -12.20
C TYR A 43 2.45 -4.91 -11.92
N ASP A 44 1.52 -5.78 -12.33
CA ASP A 44 1.68 -7.24 -12.33
C ASP A 44 1.81 -7.89 -10.95
N ILE A 45 1.47 -7.17 -9.88
CA ILE A 45 1.44 -7.75 -8.54
C ILE A 45 0.03 -7.53 -7.97
N PRO A 46 -0.80 -8.59 -7.92
CA PRO A 46 -2.18 -8.43 -7.47
C PRO A 46 -2.25 -8.11 -5.97
N ASN A 47 -3.31 -7.41 -5.59
CA ASN A 47 -3.62 -7.09 -4.19
C ASN A 47 -2.49 -6.35 -3.48
N SER A 48 -1.68 -5.57 -4.22
CA SER A 48 -0.52 -4.91 -3.65
C SER A 48 -0.46 -3.45 -4.04
N ILE A 49 0.16 -2.66 -3.16
CA ILE A 49 0.45 -1.26 -3.43
C ILE A 49 1.92 -1.00 -3.11
N ALA A 50 2.48 0.03 -3.71
CA ALA A 50 3.84 0.46 -3.41
C ALA A 50 3.81 1.85 -2.80
N ILE A 51 4.66 2.07 -1.80
CA ILE A 51 4.81 3.38 -1.17
C ILE A 51 6.29 3.66 -0.95
N GLU A 52 6.62 4.92 -0.82
CA GLU A 52 7.98 5.33 -0.50
C GLU A 52 8.11 5.44 1.01
N ALA A 53 8.64 4.42 1.65
CA ALA A 53 8.76 4.37 3.11
C ALA A 53 9.77 3.30 3.49
N ASN A 54 10.25 3.36 4.73
CA ASN A 54 11.21 2.39 5.24
C ASN A 54 10.80 1.81 6.59
N GLU A 55 9.57 2.00 7.00
CA GLU A 55 9.05 1.41 8.23
C GLU A 55 8.12 0.25 7.92
N SER A 56 7.76 -0.55 8.92
CA SER A 56 6.88 -1.70 8.74
C SER A 56 5.42 -1.30 8.84
N PHE A 57 4.58 -1.89 7.98
CA PHE A 57 3.15 -1.61 7.95
C PHE A 57 2.29 -2.87 8.11
N VAL A 58 2.90 -4.03 8.33
CA VAL A 58 2.15 -5.28 8.50
C VAL A 58 1.17 -5.14 9.66
N GLY A 59 -0.08 -5.51 9.41
CA GLY A 59 -1.15 -5.42 10.39
C GLY A 59 -1.89 -4.10 10.40
N LYS A 60 -1.41 -3.11 9.65
CA LYS A 60 -2.08 -1.81 9.58
C LYS A 60 -3.12 -1.79 8.48
N THR A 61 -4.11 -0.92 8.65
CA THR A 61 -5.20 -0.77 7.69
C THR A 61 -4.87 0.31 6.68
N VAL A 62 -5.23 0.08 5.43
CA VAL A 62 -5.04 1.04 4.34
C VAL A 62 -6.39 1.62 3.94
N GLU A 63 -6.46 2.94 3.92
CA GLU A 63 -7.59 3.67 3.35
C GLU A 63 -7.16 4.25 2.00
N PHE A 64 -8.08 4.18 1.04
CA PHE A 64 -7.87 4.76 -0.29
C PHE A 64 -8.66 6.06 -0.36
N LYS A 65 -7.97 7.17 -0.56
CA LYS A 65 -8.60 8.49 -0.58
C LYS A 65 -8.36 9.28 -1.86
#